data_5248aeb3e574b2022c192505e3cee0a7
#
_entry.id   5248aeb3e574b2022c192505e3cee0a7
#
_cell.length_a   1.000
_cell.length_b   1.000
_cell.length_c   1.000
_cell.angle_alpha   90.00
_cell.angle_beta   90.00
_cell.angle_gamma   90.00
#
_symmetry.space_group_name_H-M   'P 1'
#
loop_
_entity.id
_entity.type
_entity.pdbx_description
1 polymer ?
#
loop_
_entity_poly.entity_id
_entity_poly.type
_entity_poly.pdbx_seq_one_letter_code
_entity_poly.pdbx_strand_id
1 'polypeptide(L)'
;FNKNLFYLKDLKEITFLSLSNTNTNNQDNVINGGINAISQIKAIKTFQELKNLERSILLIPDSDFRSEIEDAVVKTKIKLKDKFIYDTDPTILTSQIEQITRYKIRKQNLKDEIKRLENSNEVNKENKILNLEKKDTLGGINFDSVIIADFDESLKSVTTSLLYTDVSSERVSYIALNQWFDKSILKEKNLQPIYFPSINKENYDNFVSEYFKIYNEYPNQISFLSFDLVGLVYFLIYKNNFNFDKKIFYKKNKF
;
A
#
# COMPACT_ATOMS: atom_id res chain seq x y z
N PHE A 1 -13.23 17.55 -5.77
CA PHE A 1 -12.52 17.84 -7.03
C PHE A 1 -13.27 17.28 -8.24
N ASN A 2 -13.67 16.01 -8.24
CA ASN A 2 -14.36 15.36 -9.37
C ASN A 2 -15.67 16.04 -9.79
N LYS A 3 -16.42 16.66 -8.87
CA LYS A 3 -17.66 17.40 -9.19
C LYS A 3 -17.41 18.60 -10.10
N ASN A 4 -16.24 19.23 -10.00
CA ASN A 4 -15.90 20.43 -10.76
C ASN A 4 -15.29 20.11 -12.14
N LEU A 5 -14.82 18.90 -12.38
CA LEU A 5 -14.29 18.47 -13.68
C LEU A 5 -15.37 18.49 -14.77
N PHE A 6 -16.64 18.36 -14.38
CA PHE A 6 -17.76 18.41 -15.33
C PHE A 6 -17.75 19.70 -16.17
N TYR A 7 -17.40 20.84 -15.56
CA TYR A 7 -17.34 22.14 -16.25
C TYR A 7 -16.19 22.24 -17.26
N LEU A 8 -15.19 21.35 -17.20
CA LEU A 8 -14.06 21.37 -18.12
C LEU A 8 -14.38 20.70 -19.46
N LYS A 9 -15.49 19.98 -19.58
CA LYS A 9 -15.88 19.27 -20.81
C LYS A 9 -16.09 20.19 -22.01
N ASP A 10 -16.53 21.41 -21.76
CA ASP A 10 -16.81 22.38 -22.81
C ASP A 10 -15.55 23.07 -23.34
N LEU A 11 -14.43 22.98 -22.58
CA LEU A 11 -13.15 23.58 -22.93
C LEU A 11 -12.25 22.59 -23.68
N LYS A 12 -12.73 22.12 -24.84
CA LYS A 12 -12.07 21.05 -25.62
C LYS A 12 -10.68 21.41 -26.15
N GLU A 13 -10.45 22.69 -26.40
CA GLU A 13 -9.18 23.22 -26.91
C GLU A 13 -8.09 23.34 -25.82
N ILE A 14 -8.48 23.21 -24.54
CA ILE A 14 -7.57 23.30 -23.40
C ILE A 14 -7.28 21.90 -22.87
N THR A 15 -6.00 21.59 -22.73
CA THR A 15 -5.56 20.36 -22.04
C THR A 15 -5.28 20.67 -20.57
N PHE A 16 -5.98 19.97 -19.68
CA PHE A 16 -5.82 20.10 -18.24
C PHE A 16 -4.91 19.01 -17.70
N LEU A 17 -3.99 19.39 -16.84
CA LEU A 17 -3.12 18.48 -16.11
C LEU A 17 -3.65 18.33 -14.68
N SER A 18 -4.10 17.15 -14.32
CA SER A 18 -4.61 16.85 -13.00
C SER A 18 -3.56 16.09 -12.18
N LEU A 19 -3.37 16.51 -10.93
CA LEU A 19 -2.54 15.81 -9.95
C LEU A 19 -3.37 14.91 -9.02
N SER A 20 -4.63 14.68 -9.38
CA SER A 20 -5.53 13.83 -8.60
C SER A 20 -5.06 12.38 -8.60
N ASN A 21 -5.15 11.74 -7.44
CA ASN A 21 -4.95 10.30 -7.31
C ASN A 21 -6.14 9.49 -7.84
N THR A 22 -7.28 10.15 -8.03
CA THR A 22 -8.51 9.52 -8.53
C THR A 22 -8.48 9.43 -10.05
N ASN A 23 -8.92 8.31 -10.60
CA ASN A 23 -9.10 8.18 -12.04
C ASN A 23 -10.24 9.08 -12.51
N THR A 24 -9.90 10.15 -13.23
CA THR A 24 -10.87 11.00 -13.90
C THR A 24 -11.32 10.30 -15.19
N ASN A 25 -12.13 9.28 -15.07
CA ASN A 25 -12.63 8.57 -16.24
C ASN A 25 -13.42 9.53 -17.13
N ASN A 26 -13.07 9.58 -18.42
CA ASN A 26 -13.85 10.05 -19.56
C ASN A 26 -13.80 11.53 -19.94
N GLN A 27 -12.72 12.23 -19.63
CA GLN A 27 -12.51 13.54 -20.27
C GLN A 27 -11.25 13.51 -21.13
N ASP A 28 -11.42 13.55 -22.45
CA ASP A 28 -10.31 13.50 -23.43
C ASP A 28 -9.34 14.68 -23.31
N ASN A 29 -9.71 15.73 -22.61
CA ASN A 29 -8.90 16.92 -22.39
C ASN A 29 -8.26 16.99 -21.01
N VAL A 30 -8.38 15.93 -20.17
CA VAL A 30 -7.74 15.86 -18.85
C VAL A 30 -6.70 14.74 -18.85
N ILE A 31 -5.46 15.10 -18.54
CA ILE A 31 -4.35 14.17 -18.34
C ILE A 31 -4.10 14.04 -16.84
N ASN A 32 -4.19 12.83 -16.30
CA ASN A 32 -3.94 12.57 -14.90
C ASN A 32 -2.49 12.16 -14.67
N GLY A 33 -1.71 13.02 -14.00
CA GLY A 33 -0.33 12.77 -13.57
C GLY A 33 -0.21 12.35 -12.10
N GLY A 34 -1.32 12.15 -11.38
CA GLY A 34 -1.32 11.68 -10.00
C GLY A 34 -1.01 10.18 -9.86
N ILE A 35 -0.58 9.79 -8.66
CA ILE A 35 -0.33 8.37 -8.32
C ILE A 35 -1.65 7.72 -7.94
N ASN A 36 -2.26 7.01 -8.90
CA ASN A 36 -3.57 6.38 -8.71
C ASN A 36 -3.46 4.93 -8.18
N ALA A 37 -4.57 4.39 -7.70
CA ALA A 37 -4.65 3.04 -7.16
C ALA A 37 -4.18 1.96 -8.15
N ILE A 38 -4.50 2.11 -9.45
CA ILE A 38 -4.11 1.13 -10.48
C ILE A 38 -2.58 1.04 -10.60
N SER A 39 -1.88 2.18 -10.65
CA SER A 39 -0.42 2.20 -10.76
C SER A 39 0.25 1.59 -9.54
N GLN A 40 -0.29 1.85 -8.35
CA GLN A 40 0.20 1.30 -7.09
C GLN A 40 -0.01 -0.22 -7.01
N ILE A 41 -1.22 -0.69 -7.26
CA ILE A 41 -1.53 -2.14 -7.25
C ILE A 41 -0.75 -2.89 -8.34
N LYS A 42 -0.49 -2.26 -9.50
CA LYS A 42 0.37 -2.84 -10.53
C LYS A 42 1.82 -3.00 -10.05
N ALA A 43 2.37 -2.01 -9.36
CA ALA A 43 3.71 -2.10 -8.78
C ALA A 43 3.78 -3.17 -7.67
N ILE A 44 2.75 -3.26 -6.81
CA ILE A 44 2.63 -4.31 -5.79
C ILE A 44 2.58 -5.70 -6.44
N LYS A 45 1.81 -5.87 -7.53
CA LYS A 45 1.78 -7.13 -8.29
C LYS A 45 3.17 -7.53 -8.79
N THR A 46 3.91 -6.61 -9.39
CA THR A 46 5.28 -6.86 -9.83
C THR A 46 6.19 -7.26 -8.66
N PHE A 47 6.04 -6.61 -7.51
CA PHE A 47 6.78 -6.95 -6.30
C PHE A 47 6.45 -8.35 -5.79
N GLN A 48 5.16 -8.75 -5.79
CA GLN A 48 4.75 -10.10 -5.42
C GLN A 48 5.40 -11.17 -6.33
N GLU A 49 5.42 -10.92 -7.64
CA GLU A 49 6.04 -11.80 -8.63
C GLU A 49 7.56 -11.92 -8.38
N LEU A 50 8.25 -10.81 -8.11
CA LEU A 50 9.69 -10.79 -7.79
C LEU A 50 10.04 -11.51 -6.48
N LYS A 51 9.16 -11.46 -5.49
CA LYS A 51 9.36 -12.08 -4.17
C LYS A 51 8.74 -13.47 -4.04
N ASN A 52 8.09 -13.97 -5.09
CA ASN A 52 7.36 -15.25 -5.10
C ASN A 52 6.31 -15.33 -3.98
N LEU A 53 5.55 -14.25 -3.77
CA LEU A 53 4.47 -14.19 -2.79
C LEU A 53 3.17 -14.71 -3.44
N GLU A 54 2.81 -15.94 -3.10
CA GLU A 54 1.68 -16.62 -3.78
C GLU A 54 0.36 -16.54 -3.01
N ARG A 55 0.42 -16.25 -1.71
CA ARG A 55 -0.74 -16.31 -0.81
C ARG A 55 -0.96 -14.96 -0.13
N SER A 56 -1.02 -13.91 -0.94
CA SER A 56 -1.27 -12.55 -0.43
C SER A 56 -2.74 -12.34 -0.08
N ILE A 57 -3.00 -11.74 1.06
CA ILE A 57 -4.31 -11.19 1.39
C ILE A 57 -4.32 -9.68 1.21
N LEU A 58 -5.49 -9.11 0.90
CA LEU A 58 -5.68 -7.68 0.77
C LEU A 58 -6.67 -7.18 1.81
N LEU A 59 -6.25 -6.22 2.61
CA LEU A 59 -7.06 -5.51 3.60
C LEU A 59 -7.43 -4.14 3.05
N ILE A 60 -8.72 -3.84 2.96
CA ILE A 60 -9.27 -2.59 2.42
C ILE A 60 -10.12 -1.92 3.51
N PRO A 61 -9.87 -0.65 3.85
CA PRO A 61 -10.76 0.07 4.76
C PRO A 61 -12.15 0.28 4.13
N ASP A 62 -13.19 0.20 4.94
CA ASP A 62 -14.55 0.57 4.51
C ASP A 62 -14.67 2.10 4.48
N SER A 63 -14.24 2.68 3.39
CA SER A 63 -14.14 4.13 3.14
C SER A 63 -14.50 4.48 1.71
N ASP A 64 -14.60 5.75 1.40
CA ASP A 64 -14.86 6.25 0.03
C ASP A 64 -13.81 5.78 -0.99
N PHE A 65 -12.59 5.47 -0.53
CA PHE A 65 -11.49 5.00 -1.38
C PHE A 65 -11.60 3.52 -1.77
N ARG A 66 -12.45 2.75 -1.10
CA ARG A 66 -12.64 1.32 -1.31
C ARG A 66 -12.89 0.95 -2.77
N SER A 67 -13.82 1.66 -3.42
CA SER A 67 -14.21 1.38 -4.80
C SER A 67 -13.03 1.52 -5.78
N GLU A 68 -12.12 2.46 -5.55
CA GLU A 68 -10.94 2.66 -6.39
C GLU A 68 -9.94 1.51 -6.26
N ILE A 69 -9.75 0.99 -5.04
CA ILE A 69 -8.91 -0.19 -4.81
C ILE A 69 -9.51 -1.44 -5.45
N GLU A 70 -10.81 -1.66 -5.28
CA GLU A 70 -11.49 -2.81 -5.89
C GLU A 70 -11.40 -2.77 -7.42
N ASP A 71 -11.60 -1.61 -8.03
CA ASP A 71 -11.40 -1.37 -9.46
C ASP A 71 -9.96 -1.65 -9.90
N ALA A 72 -8.98 -1.21 -9.12
CA ALA A 72 -7.56 -1.44 -9.40
C ALA A 72 -7.21 -2.94 -9.34
N VAL A 73 -7.74 -3.67 -8.38
CA VAL A 73 -7.58 -5.14 -8.28
C VAL A 73 -8.11 -5.82 -9.54
N VAL A 74 -9.31 -5.46 -9.99
CA VAL A 74 -9.92 -6.04 -11.20
C VAL A 74 -9.08 -5.72 -12.45
N LYS A 75 -8.69 -4.45 -12.62
CA LYS A 75 -7.94 -4.00 -13.82
C LYS A 75 -6.53 -4.56 -13.89
N THR A 76 -5.86 -4.72 -12.76
CA THR A 76 -4.48 -5.25 -12.72
C THR A 76 -4.41 -6.77 -12.73
N LYS A 77 -5.51 -7.45 -12.38
CA LYS A 77 -5.58 -8.90 -12.23
C LYS A 77 -4.48 -9.41 -11.26
N ILE A 78 -4.27 -8.67 -10.17
CA ILE A 78 -3.35 -9.09 -9.11
C ILE A 78 -3.85 -10.40 -8.49
N LYS A 79 -2.95 -11.34 -8.22
CA LYS A 79 -3.31 -12.60 -7.58
C LYS A 79 -3.44 -12.37 -6.07
N LEU A 80 -4.63 -12.62 -5.55
CA LEU A 80 -4.93 -12.55 -4.13
C LEU A 80 -5.50 -13.89 -3.68
N LYS A 81 -5.08 -14.32 -2.49
CA LYS A 81 -5.70 -15.46 -1.83
C LYS A 81 -7.09 -15.09 -1.33
N ASP A 82 -7.19 -13.96 -0.63
CA ASP A 82 -8.43 -13.44 -0.06
C ASP A 82 -8.41 -11.91 -0.06
N LYS A 83 -9.60 -11.33 0.00
CA LYS A 83 -9.83 -9.89 0.15
C LYS A 83 -10.78 -9.66 1.32
N PHE A 84 -10.39 -8.78 2.25
CA PHE A 84 -11.17 -8.43 3.43
C PHE A 84 -11.40 -6.93 3.50
N ILE A 85 -12.62 -6.55 3.80
CA ILE A 85 -13.00 -5.17 4.09
C ILE A 85 -13.07 -5.06 5.60
N TYR A 86 -12.43 -4.04 6.15
CA TYR A 86 -12.41 -3.84 7.59
C TYR A 86 -12.96 -2.46 7.97
N ASP A 87 -13.53 -2.39 9.17
CA ASP A 87 -13.98 -1.16 9.79
C ASP A 87 -12.78 -0.40 10.37
N THR A 88 -12.75 0.90 10.22
CA THR A 88 -11.67 1.76 10.73
C THR A 88 -11.76 2.02 12.24
N ASP A 89 -12.86 1.65 12.92
CA ASP A 89 -12.92 1.66 14.38
C ASP A 89 -11.92 0.64 14.95
N PRO A 90 -10.96 1.06 15.79
CA PRO A 90 -9.89 0.18 16.27
C PRO A 90 -10.37 -1.07 17.02
N THR A 91 -11.52 -0.97 17.69
CA THR A 91 -12.09 -2.10 18.45
C THR A 91 -12.65 -3.15 17.50
N ILE A 92 -13.40 -2.71 16.49
CA ILE A 92 -13.97 -3.57 15.46
C ILE A 92 -12.85 -4.16 14.61
N LEU A 93 -11.91 -3.32 14.16
CA LEU A 93 -10.74 -3.72 13.40
C LEU A 93 -9.99 -4.88 14.08
N THR A 94 -9.65 -4.75 15.37
CA THR A 94 -8.91 -5.79 16.10
C THR A 94 -9.68 -7.12 16.10
N SER A 95 -10.99 -7.08 16.32
CA SER A 95 -11.83 -8.28 16.26
C SER A 95 -11.86 -8.93 14.88
N GLN A 96 -11.92 -8.13 13.82
CA GLN A 96 -11.85 -8.60 12.43
C GLN A 96 -10.48 -9.22 12.10
N ILE A 97 -9.38 -8.60 12.53
CA ILE A 97 -8.03 -9.15 12.36
C ILE A 97 -7.85 -10.47 13.14
N GLU A 98 -8.42 -10.60 14.34
CA GLU A 98 -8.44 -11.87 15.07
C GLU A 98 -9.09 -13.01 14.24
N GLN A 99 -10.19 -12.71 13.54
CA GLN A 99 -10.88 -13.67 12.68
C GLN A 99 -10.03 -14.05 11.46
N ILE A 100 -9.52 -13.04 10.73
CA ILE A 100 -8.69 -13.21 9.53
C ILE A 100 -7.44 -14.04 9.83
N THR A 101 -6.79 -13.77 10.96
CA THR A 101 -5.57 -14.46 11.38
C THR A 101 -5.84 -15.78 12.11
N ARG A 102 -7.10 -16.10 12.37
CA ARG A 102 -7.52 -17.27 13.15
C ARG A 102 -6.88 -17.30 14.55
N TYR A 103 -6.69 -16.12 15.17
CA TYR A 103 -5.95 -15.95 16.41
C TYR A 103 -6.47 -16.84 17.54
N LYS A 104 -7.79 -16.84 17.77
CA LYS A 104 -8.42 -17.65 18.83
C LYS A 104 -8.14 -19.15 18.68
N ILE A 105 -8.18 -19.66 17.44
CA ILE A 105 -7.88 -21.06 17.15
C ILE A 105 -6.40 -21.35 17.42
N ARG A 106 -5.50 -20.49 16.94
CA ARG A 106 -4.05 -20.67 17.14
C ARG A 106 -3.68 -20.58 18.64
N LYS A 107 -4.36 -19.71 19.38
CA LYS A 107 -4.18 -19.62 20.84
C LYS A 107 -4.71 -20.86 21.56
N GLN A 108 -5.82 -21.42 21.11
CA GLN A 108 -6.35 -22.68 21.65
C GLN A 108 -5.42 -23.85 21.35
N ASN A 109 -4.90 -23.94 20.11
CA ASN A 109 -3.93 -24.99 19.75
C ASN A 109 -2.69 -24.98 20.66
N LEU A 110 -2.20 -23.79 21.06
CA LEU A 110 -1.09 -23.67 21.99
C LEU A 110 -1.44 -24.27 23.36
N LYS A 111 -2.62 -23.92 23.90
CA LYS A 111 -3.09 -24.47 25.19
C LYS A 111 -3.27 -25.98 25.15
N ASP A 112 -3.85 -26.47 24.06
CA ASP A 112 -4.11 -27.91 23.90
C ASP A 112 -2.80 -28.70 23.78
N GLU A 113 -1.79 -28.15 23.09
CA GLU A 113 -0.49 -28.79 22.96
C GLU A 113 0.29 -28.79 24.28
N ILE A 114 0.25 -27.71 25.07
CA ILE A 114 0.84 -27.68 26.42
C ILE A 114 0.18 -28.74 27.27
N LYS A 115 -1.16 -28.78 27.31
CA LYS A 115 -1.91 -29.77 28.07
C LYS A 115 -1.64 -31.22 27.63
N ARG A 116 -1.46 -31.43 26.30
CA ARG A 116 -1.08 -32.74 25.78
C ARG A 116 0.30 -33.17 26.31
N LEU A 117 1.27 -32.28 26.31
CA LEU A 117 2.61 -32.55 26.82
C LEU A 117 2.62 -32.79 28.33
N GLU A 118 1.87 -32.03 29.13
CA GLU A 118 1.71 -32.25 30.58
C GLU A 118 1.27 -33.67 30.90
N ASN A 119 0.35 -34.22 30.12
CA ASN A 119 -0.19 -35.55 30.28
C ASN A 119 0.60 -36.65 29.54
N SER A 120 1.70 -36.30 28.89
CA SER A 120 2.52 -37.26 28.14
C SER A 120 3.70 -37.78 28.97
N ASN A 121 4.24 -38.92 28.61
CA ASN A 121 5.49 -39.45 29.11
C ASN A 121 6.68 -39.14 28.20
N GLU A 122 6.60 -38.04 27.42
CA GLU A 122 7.66 -37.68 26.49
C GLU A 122 8.94 -37.27 27.23
N VAL A 123 10.08 -37.71 26.70
CA VAL A 123 11.40 -37.27 27.18
C VAL A 123 11.57 -35.78 26.89
N ASN A 124 12.09 -35.02 27.88
CA ASN A 124 12.28 -33.56 27.81
C ASN A 124 10.96 -32.74 27.70
N LYS A 125 9.83 -33.25 28.19
CA LYS A 125 8.55 -32.54 28.13
C LYS A 125 8.59 -31.15 28.79
N GLU A 126 9.32 -31.01 29.89
CA GLU A 126 9.46 -29.74 30.61
C GLU A 126 10.08 -28.65 29.72
N ASN A 127 11.17 -28.97 29.05
CA ASN A 127 11.82 -28.04 28.11
C ASN A 127 10.92 -27.70 26.92
N LYS A 128 10.12 -28.67 26.44
CA LYS A 128 9.14 -28.41 25.36
C LYS A 128 8.05 -27.47 25.84
N ILE A 129 7.51 -27.67 27.02
CA ILE A 129 6.49 -26.80 27.63
C ILE A 129 7.04 -25.39 27.81
N LEU A 130 8.22 -25.22 28.43
CA LEU A 130 8.88 -23.92 28.59
C LEU A 130 9.09 -23.17 27.24
N ASN A 131 9.37 -23.92 26.17
CA ASN A 131 9.49 -23.31 24.83
C ASN A 131 8.13 -22.94 24.21
N LEU A 132 7.06 -23.64 24.55
CA LEU A 132 5.71 -23.30 24.12
C LEU A 132 5.16 -22.11 24.89
N GLU A 133 5.40 -22.02 26.18
CA GLU A 133 4.99 -20.90 27.05
C GLU A 133 5.55 -19.54 26.63
N LYS A 134 6.67 -19.55 25.88
CA LYS A 134 7.25 -18.33 25.29
C LYS A 134 6.51 -17.86 24.03
N LYS A 135 5.55 -18.61 23.52
CA LYS A 135 4.81 -18.30 22.30
C LYS A 135 3.44 -17.75 22.64
N ASP A 136 2.95 -16.84 21.82
CA ASP A 136 1.57 -16.33 21.94
C ASP A 136 0.56 -17.25 21.26
N THR A 137 0.96 -17.93 20.21
CA THR A 137 0.09 -18.85 19.43
C THR A 137 0.83 -20.07 18.93
N LEU A 138 0.10 -21.12 18.58
CA LEU A 138 0.62 -22.32 17.90
C LEU A 138 -0.15 -22.57 16.60
N GLY A 139 0.61 -22.81 15.53
CA GLY A 139 0.08 -23.09 14.20
C GLY A 139 0.48 -22.02 13.18
N GLY A 140 0.41 -22.42 11.92
CA GLY A 140 0.78 -21.59 10.79
C GLY A 140 -0.29 -20.56 10.42
N ILE A 141 0.17 -19.46 9.84
CA ILE A 141 -0.65 -18.49 9.15
C ILE A 141 -0.80 -19.00 7.71
N ASN A 142 -1.99 -18.86 7.13
CA ASN A 142 -2.27 -19.42 5.82
C ASN A 142 -1.99 -18.45 4.65
N PHE A 143 -1.32 -17.33 4.92
CA PHE A 143 -0.86 -16.35 3.93
C PHE A 143 0.61 -15.98 4.19
N ASP A 144 1.29 -15.47 3.17
CA ASP A 144 2.71 -15.09 3.20
C ASP A 144 2.92 -13.57 3.15
N SER A 145 1.88 -12.84 2.77
CA SER A 145 1.92 -11.39 2.70
C SER A 145 0.55 -10.77 2.96
N VAL A 146 0.58 -9.55 3.48
CA VAL A 146 -0.61 -8.72 3.73
C VAL A 146 -0.42 -7.40 2.99
N ILE A 147 -1.32 -7.14 2.04
CA ILE A 147 -1.42 -5.86 1.36
C ILE A 147 -2.44 -5.02 2.14
N ILE A 148 -2.01 -3.88 2.66
CA ILE A 148 -2.83 -2.97 3.46
C ILE A 148 -3.09 -1.72 2.63
N ALA A 149 -4.33 -1.55 2.17
CA ALA A 149 -4.72 -0.43 1.33
C ALA A 149 -5.06 0.81 2.18
N ASP A 150 -4.13 1.21 3.05
CA ASP A 150 -4.33 2.33 3.97
C ASP A 150 -3.05 3.15 4.19
N PHE A 151 -3.19 4.24 4.92
CA PHE A 151 -2.16 5.26 5.13
C PHE A 151 -2.09 5.68 6.61
N ASP A 152 -1.02 6.37 6.97
CA ASP A 152 -0.85 7.09 8.23
C ASP A 152 -1.24 6.28 9.49
N GLU A 153 -2.06 6.84 10.36
CA GLU A 153 -2.47 6.22 11.62
C GLU A 153 -3.35 4.98 11.42
N SER A 154 -4.15 4.93 10.35
CA SER A 154 -4.95 3.74 10.02
C SER A 154 -4.06 2.55 9.68
N LEU A 155 -3.00 2.76 8.89
CA LEU A 155 -1.99 1.74 8.61
C LEU A 155 -1.34 1.23 9.89
N LYS A 156 -0.98 2.12 10.83
CA LYS A 156 -0.41 1.74 12.14
C LYS A 156 -1.39 0.92 12.96
N SER A 157 -2.68 1.28 12.95
CA SER A 157 -3.74 0.55 13.67
C SER A 157 -3.88 -0.88 13.14
N VAL A 158 -3.90 -1.07 11.81
CA VAL A 158 -3.98 -2.40 11.19
C VAL A 158 -2.76 -3.24 11.57
N THR A 159 -1.57 -2.69 11.45
CA THR A 159 -0.33 -3.43 11.74
C THR A 159 -0.16 -3.74 13.22
N THR A 160 -0.61 -2.85 14.10
CA THR A 160 -0.67 -3.12 15.55
C THR A 160 -1.63 -4.27 15.85
N SER A 161 -2.80 -4.32 15.21
CA SER A 161 -3.75 -5.43 15.36
C SER A 161 -3.20 -6.75 14.79
N LEU A 162 -2.45 -6.71 13.68
CA LEU A 162 -1.74 -7.87 13.15
C LEU A 162 -0.68 -8.38 14.14
N LEU A 163 0.12 -7.48 14.69
CA LEU A 163 1.13 -7.82 15.69
C LEU A 163 0.51 -8.41 16.95
N TYR A 164 -0.58 -7.81 17.46
CA TYR A 164 -1.35 -8.32 18.58
C TYR A 164 -1.83 -9.77 18.35
N THR A 165 -2.14 -10.11 17.11
CA THR A 165 -2.55 -11.49 16.74
C THR A 165 -1.37 -12.40 16.37
N ASP A 166 -0.15 -12.07 16.77
CA ASP A 166 1.07 -12.83 16.49
C ASP A 166 1.32 -13.01 14.97
N VAL A 167 1.07 -11.95 14.21
CA VAL A 167 1.37 -11.84 12.77
C VAL A 167 2.31 -10.65 12.59
N SER A 168 3.61 -10.87 12.78
CA SER A 168 4.62 -9.82 12.65
C SER A 168 5.13 -9.69 11.21
N SER A 169 5.77 -8.56 10.91
CA SER A 169 6.46 -8.32 9.63
C SER A 169 7.64 -9.26 9.36
N GLU A 170 8.14 -9.95 10.39
CA GLU A 170 9.15 -11.01 10.25
C GLU A 170 8.56 -12.34 9.73
N ARG A 171 7.28 -12.57 9.99
CA ARG A 171 6.56 -13.81 9.61
C ARG A 171 5.84 -13.69 8.28
N VAL A 172 5.35 -12.51 7.94
CA VAL A 172 4.64 -12.20 6.69
C VAL A 172 5.12 -10.86 6.13
N SER A 173 5.18 -10.73 4.82
CA SER A 173 5.56 -9.46 4.20
C SER A 173 4.43 -8.44 4.33
N TYR A 174 4.68 -7.32 5.01
CA TYR A 174 3.76 -6.19 5.03
C TYR A 174 3.97 -5.33 3.80
N ILE A 175 2.91 -5.10 3.05
CA ILE A 175 2.92 -4.29 1.83
C ILE A 175 1.82 -3.23 2.00
N ALA A 176 2.18 -1.95 1.82
CA ALA A 176 1.23 -0.84 1.90
C ALA A 176 1.11 -0.11 0.56
N LEU A 177 0.20 0.84 0.48
CA LEU A 177 0.19 1.84 -0.57
C LEU A 177 1.34 2.84 -0.39
N ASN A 178 1.53 3.78 -1.32
CA ASN A 178 2.61 4.77 -1.24
C ASN A 178 2.52 5.62 0.02
N GLN A 179 3.57 5.61 0.83
CA GLN A 179 3.67 6.33 2.10
C GLN A 179 4.56 7.60 2.00
N TRP A 180 4.95 8.02 0.81
CA TRP A 180 5.70 9.26 0.55
C TRP A 180 6.96 9.45 1.41
N PHE A 181 7.63 8.36 1.83
CA PHE A 181 8.77 8.41 2.75
C PHE A 181 8.47 9.09 4.09
N ASP A 182 7.25 8.98 4.59
CA ASP A 182 6.87 9.52 5.89
C ASP A 182 7.78 8.95 6.99
N LYS A 183 8.47 9.86 7.68
CA LYS A 183 9.43 9.50 8.73
C LYS A 183 8.74 8.85 9.93
N SER A 184 7.46 9.12 10.18
CA SER A 184 6.71 8.50 11.27
C SER A 184 6.50 7.00 11.01
N ILE A 185 6.22 6.64 9.76
CA ILE A 185 6.07 5.25 9.32
C ILE A 185 7.44 4.54 9.25
N LEU A 186 8.46 5.21 8.68
CA LEU A 186 9.78 4.61 8.51
C LEU A 186 10.52 4.36 9.84
N LYS A 187 10.20 5.09 10.90
CA LYS A 187 10.79 4.93 12.23
C LYS A 187 10.03 3.97 13.14
N GLU A 188 8.82 3.59 12.77
CA GLU A 188 7.99 2.68 13.55
C GLU A 188 8.53 1.25 13.48
N LYS A 189 9.17 0.81 14.57
CA LYS A 189 9.87 -0.50 14.63
C LYS A 189 8.94 -1.68 14.37
N ASN A 190 7.70 -1.60 14.85
CA ASN A 190 6.73 -2.69 14.73
C ASN A 190 6.22 -2.87 13.30
N LEU A 191 6.41 -1.86 12.44
CA LEU A 191 6.06 -1.91 11.03
C LEU A 191 7.18 -2.47 10.14
N GLN A 192 8.42 -2.52 10.64
CA GLN A 192 9.56 -2.86 9.80
C GLN A 192 9.83 -4.37 9.75
N PRO A 193 10.17 -4.90 8.58
CA PRO A 193 10.18 -4.23 7.29
C PRO A 193 8.77 -4.04 6.68
N ILE A 194 8.49 -2.86 6.16
CA ILE A 194 7.30 -2.59 5.35
C ILE A 194 7.71 -2.23 3.92
N TYR A 195 6.99 -2.74 2.94
CA TYR A 195 7.20 -2.48 1.52
C TYR A 195 6.07 -1.63 0.96
N PHE A 196 6.39 -0.67 0.12
CA PHE A 196 5.38 0.15 -0.55
C PHE A 196 5.87 0.64 -1.91
N PRO A 197 4.99 0.80 -2.91
CA PRO A 197 5.34 1.42 -4.17
C PRO A 197 5.70 2.88 -3.92
N SER A 198 6.78 3.34 -4.55
CA SER A 198 7.25 4.71 -4.37
C SER A 198 7.81 5.27 -5.66
N ILE A 199 8.04 6.58 -5.66
CA ILE A 199 8.82 7.31 -6.64
C ILE A 199 10.32 7.07 -6.42
N ASN A 200 11.16 7.51 -7.36
CA ASN A 200 12.60 7.46 -7.18
C ASN A 200 13.01 8.36 -6.01
N LYS A 201 13.61 7.73 -4.98
CA LYS A 201 13.99 8.44 -3.75
C LYS A 201 15.08 9.47 -3.97
N GLU A 202 16.07 9.17 -4.79
CA GLU A 202 17.17 10.09 -5.10
C GLU A 202 16.67 11.36 -5.78
N ASN A 203 15.80 11.21 -6.78
CA ASN A 203 15.18 12.35 -7.47
C ASN A 203 14.33 13.19 -6.49
N TYR A 204 13.60 12.52 -5.60
CA TYR A 204 12.82 13.21 -4.58
C TYR A 204 13.71 13.98 -3.59
N ASP A 205 14.78 13.38 -3.08
CA ASP A 205 15.72 14.01 -2.16
C ASP A 205 16.42 15.22 -2.81
N ASN A 206 16.81 15.11 -4.08
CA ASN A 206 17.39 16.20 -4.87
C ASN A 206 16.39 17.36 -5.02
N PHE A 207 15.15 17.06 -5.40
CA PHE A 207 14.10 18.07 -5.49
C PHE A 207 13.87 18.78 -4.14
N VAL A 208 13.76 18.04 -3.06
CA VAL A 208 13.57 18.60 -1.70
C VAL A 208 14.73 19.52 -1.34
N SER A 209 15.96 19.13 -1.64
CA SER A 209 17.16 19.93 -1.36
C SER A 209 17.17 21.22 -2.16
N GLU A 210 16.88 21.17 -3.47
CA GLU A 210 16.84 22.35 -4.33
C GLU A 210 15.67 23.29 -3.96
N TYR A 211 14.51 22.72 -3.66
CA TYR A 211 13.34 23.50 -3.21
C TYR A 211 13.66 24.26 -1.91
N PHE A 212 14.27 23.58 -0.94
CA PHE A 212 14.65 24.20 0.33
C PHE A 212 15.67 25.33 0.16
N LYS A 213 16.65 25.19 -0.73
CA LYS A 213 17.63 26.26 -1.03
C LYS A 213 16.96 27.52 -1.58
N ILE A 214 15.89 27.37 -2.36
CA ILE A 214 15.21 28.50 -3.02
C ILE A 214 14.19 29.17 -2.07
N TYR A 215 13.40 28.36 -1.36
CA TYR A 215 12.24 28.84 -0.61
C TYR A 215 12.43 28.85 0.91
N ASN A 216 13.51 28.23 1.41
CA ASN A 216 13.77 28.00 2.84
C ASN A 216 12.61 27.27 3.57
N GLU A 217 11.87 26.46 2.83
CA GLU A 217 10.74 25.64 3.28
C GLU A 217 10.82 24.25 2.65
N TYR A 218 10.20 23.26 3.31
CA TYR A 218 10.09 21.92 2.73
C TYR A 218 8.88 21.83 1.79
N PRO A 219 9.04 21.21 0.60
CA PRO A 219 7.94 21.04 -0.34
C PRO A 219 6.93 20.02 0.19
N ASN A 220 5.66 20.21 -0.17
CA ASN A 220 4.67 19.17 -0.01
C ASN A 220 4.75 18.16 -1.19
N GLN A 221 4.03 17.05 -1.04
CA GLN A 221 4.02 15.97 -2.03
C GLN A 221 3.50 16.41 -3.42
N ILE A 222 2.53 17.32 -3.44
CA ILE A 222 1.96 17.86 -4.69
C ILE A 222 2.99 18.70 -5.43
N SER A 223 3.87 19.42 -4.73
CA SER A 223 4.93 20.21 -5.35
C SER A 223 5.88 19.36 -6.17
N PHE A 224 6.26 18.17 -5.66
CA PHE A 224 7.08 17.23 -6.42
C PHE A 224 6.35 16.71 -7.67
N LEU A 225 5.10 16.28 -7.53
CA LEU A 225 4.31 15.80 -8.67
C LEU A 225 4.12 16.91 -9.72
N SER A 226 3.91 18.15 -9.28
CA SER A 226 3.80 19.30 -10.18
C SER A 226 5.10 19.53 -10.95
N PHE A 227 6.23 19.51 -10.26
CA PHE A 227 7.56 19.68 -10.87
C PHE A 227 7.83 18.60 -11.90
N ASP A 228 7.60 17.34 -11.56
CA ASP A 228 7.83 16.20 -12.43
C ASP A 228 6.90 16.23 -13.67
N LEU A 229 5.62 16.57 -13.45
CA LEU A 229 4.65 16.67 -14.55
C LEU A 229 4.96 17.82 -15.50
N VAL A 230 5.37 18.98 -15.01
CA VAL A 230 5.79 20.11 -15.85
C VAL A 230 7.06 19.75 -16.63
N GLY A 231 8.01 19.09 -15.99
CA GLY A 231 9.21 18.58 -16.66
C GLY A 231 8.89 17.60 -17.79
N LEU A 232 7.94 16.68 -17.55
CA LEU A 232 7.46 15.75 -18.58
C LEU A 232 6.81 16.49 -19.75
N VAL A 233 5.93 17.46 -19.48
CA VAL A 233 5.30 18.28 -20.53
C VAL A 233 6.33 18.99 -21.38
N TYR A 234 7.29 19.67 -20.74
CA TYR A 234 8.37 20.35 -21.45
C TYR A 234 9.17 19.38 -22.33
N PHE A 235 9.57 18.24 -21.78
CA PHE A 235 10.31 17.22 -22.53
C PHE A 235 9.53 16.70 -23.75
N LEU A 236 8.25 16.41 -23.60
CA LEU A 236 7.41 15.90 -24.68
C LEU A 236 7.20 16.95 -25.79
N ILE A 237 6.98 18.22 -25.42
CA ILE A 237 6.86 19.33 -26.38
C ILE A 237 8.18 19.54 -27.10
N TYR A 238 9.30 19.56 -26.39
CA TYR A 238 10.64 19.68 -26.97
C TYR A 238 10.92 18.57 -28.00
N LYS A 239 10.65 17.31 -27.63
CA LYS A 239 10.80 16.17 -28.55
C LYS A 239 9.89 16.23 -29.78
N ASN A 240 8.77 16.94 -29.69
CA ASN A 240 7.82 17.11 -30.80
C ASN A 240 8.02 18.45 -31.55
N ASN A 241 9.23 18.98 -31.55
CA ASN A 241 9.60 20.25 -32.23
C ASN A 241 8.72 21.43 -31.82
N PHE A 242 8.44 21.54 -30.51
CA PHE A 242 7.57 22.56 -29.92
C PHE A 242 6.11 22.53 -30.40
N ASN A 243 5.67 21.45 -31.03
CA ASN A 243 4.26 21.24 -31.36
C ASN A 243 3.57 20.49 -30.21
N PHE A 244 2.53 21.10 -29.67
CA PHE A 244 1.70 20.45 -28.66
C PHE A 244 0.58 19.64 -29.32
N ASP A 245 0.60 18.33 -29.13
CA ASP A 245 -0.53 17.43 -29.42
C ASP A 245 -0.75 16.56 -28.19
N LYS A 246 -1.94 16.60 -27.60
CA LYS A 246 -2.29 15.77 -26.43
C LYS A 246 -2.00 14.28 -26.64
N LYS A 247 -2.00 13.79 -27.88
CA LYS A 247 -1.67 12.39 -28.21
C LYS A 247 -0.25 12.00 -27.85
N ILE A 248 0.66 12.97 -27.67
CA ILE A 248 2.05 12.67 -27.27
C ILE A 248 2.11 12.00 -25.89
N PHE A 249 1.18 12.30 -24.99
CA PHE A 249 1.10 11.68 -23.66
C PHE A 249 0.68 10.20 -23.70
N TYR A 250 0.01 9.77 -24.75
CA TYR A 250 -0.46 8.39 -24.91
C TYR A 250 0.49 7.49 -25.69
N LYS A 251 1.54 8.06 -26.29
CA LYS A 251 2.57 7.29 -26.97
C LYS A 251 3.45 6.60 -25.95
N LYS A 252 3.85 5.34 -26.25
CA LYS A 252 4.81 4.61 -25.42
C LYS A 252 6.19 5.30 -25.55
N ASN A 253 6.48 6.20 -24.63
CA ASN A 253 7.79 6.86 -24.58
C ASN A 253 8.77 5.95 -23.84
N LYS A 254 9.97 5.72 -24.40
CA LYS A 254 11.10 5.18 -23.66
C LYS A 254 11.84 6.37 -23.06
N PHE A 255 11.83 6.46 -21.77
CA PHE A 255 12.61 7.41 -20.99
C PHE A 255 13.94 6.79 -20.63
#